data_fe9643496f5a620c87eadac9e182d7a3
#
_entry.id   fe9643496f5a620c87eadac9e182d7a3
#
_cell.length_a   1.000
_cell.length_b   1.000
_cell.length_c   1.000
_cell.angle_alpha   90.00
_cell.angle_beta   90.00
_cell.angle_gamma   90.00
#
_symmetry.space_group_name_H-M   'P 1'
#
loop_
_entity.id
_entity.type
_entity.pdbx_description
1 polymer ?
#
loop_
_entity_poly.entity_id
_entity_poly.type
_entity_poly.pdbx_seq_one_letter_code
_entity_poly.pdbx_strand_id
1 'polypeptide(L)'
;MKIGLIGTGRIGAFHAQTLRGVPGVTGLVVADVDTARAAALADTLGVRAAPGIAEMYADGLDGVVITAATSAHATLIHQALDAGVPVFCEKPVAPDVAGTLGVVERARACGVPVQIGFQRRFDAGYRAAREALHSGELGWLHTLRACTSDRTPPPAGYIPTSGGLFRDCSIHDFDILRWLTGREVVSVYAQGANRGASFFADGDDVDTCAALLRFDDDTLATVTATRYNGAGHDVRLEVCGSEGARVVGLDDRAPLPSAEARLSWRRAAAPYATFMERFHDAYVTELEVFTEVAAGRVPSPCSPAEALDALYVAEACERSRRTGLPVAVAEVRTGAGGAAQGG
;
A
#
# COMPACT_ATOMS: atom_id res chain seq x y z
N MET A 1 -2.81 25.17 -4.24
CA MET A 1 -3.86 24.19 -4.47
C MET A 1 -4.69 24.01 -3.21
N LYS A 2 -6.00 23.84 -3.35
CA LYS A 2 -6.92 23.53 -2.26
C LYS A 2 -7.23 22.03 -2.27
N ILE A 3 -6.82 21.34 -1.22
CA ILE A 3 -6.98 19.88 -1.10
C ILE A 3 -8.07 19.55 -0.08
N GLY A 4 -8.97 18.63 -0.42
CA GLY A 4 -9.87 17.99 0.51
C GLY A 4 -9.25 16.73 1.10
N LEU A 5 -9.49 16.45 2.40
CA LEU A 5 -9.10 15.18 3.01
C LEU A 5 -10.32 14.55 3.67
N ILE A 6 -10.64 13.32 3.27
CA ILE A 6 -11.80 12.56 3.76
C ILE A 6 -11.33 11.37 4.59
N GLY A 7 -11.74 11.37 5.87
CA GLY A 7 -11.31 10.38 6.85
C GLY A 7 -10.18 10.90 7.72
N THR A 8 -10.50 11.27 8.96
CA THR A 8 -9.57 11.92 9.91
C THR A 8 -9.08 10.96 11.01
N GLY A 9 -9.04 9.66 10.69
CA GLY A 9 -8.43 8.64 11.53
C GLY A 9 -6.90 8.80 11.62
N ARG A 10 -6.21 7.78 12.15
CA ARG A 10 -4.75 7.82 12.36
C ARG A 10 -3.97 8.18 11.07
N ILE A 11 -4.26 7.53 9.95
CA ILE A 11 -3.60 7.79 8.67
C ILE A 11 -4.03 9.15 8.11
N GLY A 12 -5.31 9.50 8.21
CA GLY A 12 -5.80 10.80 7.75
C GLY A 12 -5.18 11.98 8.51
N ALA A 13 -5.03 11.87 9.82
CA ALA A 13 -4.34 12.89 10.62
C ALA A 13 -2.87 13.02 10.20
N PHE A 14 -2.19 11.92 9.93
CA PHE A 14 -0.81 11.92 9.43
C PHE A 14 -0.72 12.59 8.04
N HIS A 15 -1.58 12.23 7.09
CA HIS A 15 -1.62 12.86 5.78
C HIS A 15 -2.01 14.34 5.83
N ALA A 16 -2.96 14.72 6.68
CA ALA A 16 -3.34 16.12 6.86
C ALA A 16 -2.16 16.96 7.37
N GLN A 17 -1.41 16.44 8.34
CA GLN A 17 -0.20 17.08 8.83
C GLN A 17 0.87 17.21 7.74
N THR A 18 1.07 16.18 6.95
CA THR A 18 2.02 16.16 5.82
C THR A 18 1.62 17.18 4.76
N LEU A 19 0.35 17.19 4.31
CA LEU A 19 -0.17 18.10 3.29
C LEU A 19 0.02 19.59 3.67
N ARG A 20 -0.04 19.92 4.94
CA ARG A 20 0.24 21.30 5.38
C ARG A 20 1.67 21.75 5.08
N GLY A 21 2.61 20.80 4.99
CA GLY A 21 4.02 21.08 4.67
C GLY A 21 4.34 20.97 3.18
N VAL A 22 3.43 20.44 2.35
CA VAL A 22 3.67 20.24 0.91
C VAL A 22 3.64 21.59 0.18
N PRO A 23 4.72 21.96 -0.54
CA PRO A 23 4.76 23.18 -1.32
C PRO A 23 3.60 23.27 -2.33
N GLY A 24 2.94 24.42 -2.41
CA GLY A 24 1.82 24.65 -3.33
C GLY A 24 0.44 24.26 -2.79
N VAL A 25 0.34 23.57 -1.64
CA VAL A 25 -0.93 23.39 -0.91
C VAL A 25 -1.22 24.65 -0.12
N THR A 26 -2.18 25.45 -0.61
CA THR A 26 -2.55 26.75 -0.02
C THR A 26 -3.83 26.69 0.83
N GLY A 27 -4.57 25.57 0.75
CA GLY A 27 -5.78 25.34 1.53
C GLY A 27 -5.99 23.84 1.77
N LEU A 28 -6.33 23.48 3.00
CA LEU A 28 -6.72 22.14 3.39
C LEU A 28 -8.10 22.18 4.05
N VAL A 29 -8.98 21.30 3.61
CA VAL A 29 -10.31 21.09 4.17
C VAL A 29 -10.45 19.63 4.57
N VAL A 30 -10.85 19.37 5.80
CA VAL A 30 -11.02 17.98 6.28
C VAL A 30 -12.50 17.65 6.49
N ALA A 31 -12.87 16.39 6.25
CA ALA A 31 -14.19 15.86 6.56
C ALA A 31 -14.10 14.42 7.06
N ASP A 32 -15.04 14.04 7.89
CA ASP A 32 -15.21 12.69 8.40
C ASP A 32 -16.70 12.43 8.70
N VAL A 33 -17.11 11.16 8.68
CA VAL A 33 -18.44 10.76 9.16
C VAL A 33 -18.60 11.09 10.64
N ASP A 34 -17.53 11.06 11.41
CA ASP A 34 -17.42 11.60 12.76
C ASP A 34 -17.00 13.08 12.68
N THR A 35 -17.99 13.95 12.61
CA THR A 35 -17.77 15.40 12.47
C THR A 35 -17.02 16.01 13.65
N ALA A 36 -17.15 15.43 14.86
CA ALA A 36 -16.40 15.87 16.03
C ALA A 36 -14.91 15.58 15.89
N ARG A 37 -14.55 14.42 15.34
CA ARG A 37 -13.16 14.06 15.04
C ARG A 37 -12.56 14.96 13.95
N ALA A 38 -13.34 15.26 12.90
CA ALA A 38 -12.91 16.20 11.87
C ALA A 38 -12.67 17.61 12.43
N ALA A 39 -13.57 18.11 13.28
CA ALA A 39 -13.42 19.41 13.93
C ALA A 39 -12.18 19.46 14.84
N ALA A 40 -11.95 18.44 15.67
CA ALA A 40 -10.79 18.36 16.56
C ALA A 40 -9.46 18.35 15.76
N LEU A 41 -9.39 17.63 14.64
CA LEU A 41 -8.22 17.66 13.78
C LEU A 41 -8.04 19.03 13.11
N ALA A 42 -9.13 19.63 12.63
CA ALA A 42 -9.13 20.95 12.01
C ALA A 42 -8.60 22.03 12.98
N ASP A 43 -9.08 22.02 14.22
CA ASP A 43 -8.64 22.93 15.28
C ASP A 43 -7.14 22.73 15.58
N THR A 44 -6.68 21.47 15.70
CA THR A 44 -5.28 21.15 15.96
C THR A 44 -4.36 21.65 14.85
N LEU A 45 -4.79 21.53 13.60
CA LEU A 45 -4.00 21.91 12.44
C LEU A 45 -4.22 23.36 11.97
N GLY A 46 -5.20 24.08 12.51
CA GLY A 46 -5.57 25.41 12.04
C GLY A 46 -6.11 25.38 10.60
N VAL A 47 -6.90 24.38 10.26
CA VAL A 47 -7.52 24.19 8.93
C VAL A 47 -9.05 24.17 9.07
N ARG A 48 -9.77 24.13 7.96
CA ARG A 48 -11.24 24.09 7.97
C ARG A 48 -11.76 22.66 8.03
N ALA A 49 -12.75 22.40 8.90
CA ALA A 49 -13.61 21.23 8.81
C ALA A 49 -14.84 21.53 7.95
N ALA A 50 -15.15 20.68 6.98
CA ALA A 50 -16.42 20.75 6.27
C ALA A 50 -17.50 20.02 7.07
N PRO A 51 -18.76 20.52 7.05
CA PRO A 51 -19.85 19.84 7.73
C PRO A 51 -20.23 18.49 7.07
N GLY A 52 -19.87 18.32 5.80
CA GLY A 52 -20.06 17.09 5.05
C GLY A 52 -19.22 17.05 3.78
N ILE A 53 -19.25 15.90 3.09
CA ILE A 53 -18.45 15.68 1.88
C ILE A 53 -19.01 16.51 0.70
N ALA A 54 -20.34 16.63 0.59
CA ALA A 54 -20.97 17.42 -0.47
C ALA A 54 -20.56 18.90 -0.38
N GLU A 55 -20.59 19.46 0.83
CA GLU A 55 -20.19 20.84 1.09
C GLU A 55 -18.67 21.04 0.84
N MET A 56 -17.87 20.01 1.10
CA MET A 56 -16.43 20.05 0.78
C MET A 56 -16.20 20.21 -0.73
N TYR A 57 -16.92 19.45 -1.58
CA TYR A 57 -16.80 19.55 -3.04
C TYR A 57 -17.36 20.88 -3.57
N ALA A 58 -18.45 21.38 -3.00
CA ALA A 58 -19.03 22.67 -3.39
C ALA A 58 -18.09 23.87 -3.25
N ASP A 59 -17.09 23.75 -2.38
CA ASP A 59 -16.05 24.80 -2.18
C ASP A 59 -14.99 24.88 -3.28
N GLY A 60 -15.03 23.99 -4.26
CA GLY A 60 -14.05 23.87 -5.34
C GLY A 60 -12.70 23.36 -4.82
N LEU A 61 -12.38 22.10 -5.14
CA LEU A 61 -11.13 21.43 -4.78
C LEU A 61 -10.27 21.21 -6.04
N ASP A 62 -8.96 21.34 -5.89
CA ASP A 62 -7.98 20.95 -6.91
C ASP A 62 -7.61 19.47 -6.83
N GLY A 63 -7.91 18.80 -5.69
CA GLY A 63 -7.69 17.39 -5.47
C GLY A 63 -8.29 16.93 -4.13
N VAL A 64 -8.50 15.63 -3.98
CA VAL A 64 -9.00 15.01 -2.74
C VAL A 64 -8.12 13.83 -2.32
N VAL A 65 -7.86 13.75 -1.02
CA VAL A 65 -7.12 12.66 -0.37
C VAL A 65 -8.11 11.84 0.46
N ILE A 66 -8.26 10.55 0.14
CA ILE A 66 -9.20 9.63 0.77
C ILE A 66 -8.43 8.68 1.69
N THR A 67 -8.69 8.76 2.98
CA THR A 67 -8.07 8.00 4.08
C THR A 67 -9.12 7.42 5.03
N ALA A 68 -10.33 7.26 4.52
CA ALA A 68 -11.48 6.69 5.23
C ALA A 68 -11.31 5.18 5.48
N ALA A 69 -12.33 4.51 6.02
CA ALA A 69 -12.35 3.06 6.07
C ALA A 69 -12.42 2.46 4.66
N THR A 70 -11.73 1.34 4.44
CA THR A 70 -11.65 0.65 3.12
C THR A 70 -13.02 0.44 2.48
N SER A 71 -14.05 0.12 3.27
CA SER A 71 -15.42 -0.08 2.77
C SER A 71 -16.04 1.15 2.10
N ALA A 72 -15.52 2.35 2.37
CA ALA A 72 -15.99 3.60 1.80
C ALA A 72 -15.15 4.06 0.58
N HIS A 73 -13.97 3.50 0.36
CA HIS A 73 -13.03 3.99 -0.65
C HIS A 73 -13.65 4.08 -2.05
N ALA A 74 -14.21 2.97 -2.57
CA ALA A 74 -14.80 2.94 -3.90
C ALA A 74 -15.90 4.01 -4.08
N THR A 75 -16.81 4.12 -3.10
CA THR A 75 -17.90 5.13 -3.13
C THR A 75 -17.33 6.55 -3.14
N LEU A 76 -16.33 6.83 -2.30
CA LEU A 76 -15.72 8.16 -2.22
C LEU A 76 -14.91 8.50 -3.48
N ILE A 77 -14.22 7.51 -4.07
CA ILE A 77 -13.55 7.68 -5.35
C ILE A 77 -14.58 8.03 -6.44
N HIS A 78 -15.69 7.27 -6.54
CA HIS A 78 -16.75 7.57 -7.52
C HIS A 78 -17.32 8.98 -7.36
N GLN A 79 -17.58 9.43 -6.13
CA GLN A 79 -18.05 10.79 -5.85
C GLN A 79 -17.06 11.86 -6.33
N ALA A 80 -15.75 11.64 -6.11
CA ALA A 80 -14.72 12.56 -6.58
C ALA A 80 -14.64 12.57 -8.12
N LEU A 81 -14.70 11.41 -8.76
CA LEU A 81 -14.72 11.28 -10.21
C LEU A 81 -15.95 11.96 -10.83
N ASP A 82 -17.12 11.86 -10.20
CA ASP A 82 -18.35 12.54 -10.63
C ASP A 82 -18.23 14.07 -10.49
N ALA A 83 -17.49 14.54 -9.48
CA ALA A 83 -17.16 15.95 -9.29
C ALA A 83 -16.01 16.44 -10.19
N GLY A 84 -15.36 15.56 -10.95
CA GLY A 84 -14.20 15.91 -11.79
C GLY A 84 -12.95 16.24 -11.00
N VAL A 85 -12.84 15.81 -9.73
CA VAL A 85 -11.75 16.13 -8.81
C VAL A 85 -10.72 15.00 -8.80
N PRO A 86 -9.43 15.28 -9.08
CA PRO A 86 -8.33 14.32 -8.95
C PRO A 86 -8.26 13.67 -7.57
N VAL A 87 -7.97 12.38 -7.53
CA VAL A 87 -8.05 11.56 -6.31
C VAL A 87 -6.69 11.00 -5.94
N PHE A 88 -6.31 11.15 -4.67
CA PHE A 88 -5.44 10.21 -3.97
C PHE A 88 -6.29 9.34 -3.06
N CYS A 89 -6.10 8.03 -3.08
CA CYS A 89 -6.78 7.14 -2.15
C CYS A 89 -5.77 6.15 -1.53
N GLU A 90 -5.83 6.00 -0.21
CA GLU A 90 -5.10 4.95 0.48
C GLU A 90 -5.51 3.55 -0.03
N LYS A 91 -4.55 2.64 0.01
CA LYS A 91 -4.82 1.23 -0.28
C LYS A 91 -5.68 0.58 0.83
N PRO A 92 -6.43 -0.48 0.50
CA PRO A 92 -6.79 -0.97 -0.83
C PRO A 92 -7.87 -0.09 -1.48
N VAL A 93 -7.98 -0.16 -2.81
CA VAL A 93 -8.95 0.63 -3.58
C VAL A 93 -10.40 0.32 -3.17
N ALA A 94 -10.68 -0.96 -2.91
CA ALA A 94 -11.96 -1.47 -2.44
C ALA A 94 -11.72 -2.74 -1.60
N PRO A 95 -12.74 -3.25 -0.87
CA PRO A 95 -12.61 -4.49 -0.09
C PRO A 95 -12.34 -5.74 -0.93
N ASP A 96 -12.71 -5.72 -2.22
CA ASP A 96 -12.64 -6.87 -3.12
C ASP A 96 -12.27 -6.48 -4.55
N VAL A 97 -12.08 -7.49 -5.38
CA VAL A 97 -11.73 -7.35 -6.80
C VAL A 97 -12.84 -6.65 -7.59
N ALA A 98 -14.10 -6.98 -7.34
CA ALA A 98 -15.23 -6.43 -8.09
C ALA A 98 -15.36 -4.92 -7.88
N GLY A 99 -15.29 -4.46 -6.62
CA GLY A 99 -15.28 -3.03 -6.30
C GLY A 99 -14.08 -2.30 -6.89
N THR A 100 -12.90 -2.94 -6.88
CA THR A 100 -11.69 -2.38 -7.48
C THR A 100 -11.82 -2.27 -9.00
N LEU A 101 -12.38 -3.27 -9.68
CA LEU A 101 -12.68 -3.23 -11.13
C LEU A 101 -13.63 -2.08 -11.48
N GLY A 102 -14.69 -1.88 -10.71
CA GLY A 102 -15.63 -0.77 -10.92
C GLY A 102 -14.92 0.60 -10.86
N VAL A 103 -13.99 0.77 -9.94
CA VAL A 103 -13.18 2.00 -9.86
C VAL A 103 -12.25 2.13 -11.07
N VAL A 104 -11.59 1.05 -11.52
CA VAL A 104 -10.72 1.05 -12.70
C VAL A 104 -11.49 1.47 -13.95
N GLU A 105 -12.67 0.87 -14.18
CA GLU A 105 -13.52 1.17 -15.34
C GLU A 105 -14.02 2.62 -15.30
N ARG A 106 -14.47 3.09 -14.15
CA ARG A 106 -14.96 4.47 -13.99
C ARG A 106 -13.86 5.50 -14.19
N ALA A 107 -12.69 5.30 -13.56
CA ALA A 107 -11.54 6.20 -13.71
C ALA A 107 -11.09 6.29 -15.18
N ARG A 108 -11.06 5.16 -15.89
CA ARG A 108 -10.74 5.13 -17.32
C ARG A 108 -11.77 5.87 -18.15
N ALA A 109 -13.05 5.71 -17.85
CA ALA A 109 -14.14 6.33 -18.63
C ALA A 109 -14.21 7.85 -18.46
N CYS A 110 -13.90 8.40 -17.28
CA CYS A 110 -13.98 9.85 -17.04
C CYS A 110 -12.64 10.59 -17.26
N GLY A 111 -11.50 9.88 -17.31
CA GLY A 111 -10.18 10.48 -17.53
C GLY A 111 -9.66 11.33 -16.35
N VAL A 112 -10.34 11.35 -15.20
CA VAL A 112 -9.89 12.04 -13.99
C VAL A 112 -8.77 11.23 -13.35
N PRO A 113 -7.62 11.85 -13.01
CA PRO A 113 -6.52 11.12 -12.41
C PRO A 113 -6.86 10.52 -11.04
N VAL A 114 -6.47 9.26 -10.84
CA VAL A 114 -6.53 8.58 -9.55
C VAL A 114 -5.16 8.01 -9.22
N GLN A 115 -4.61 8.37 -8.06
CA GLN A 115 -3.38 7.82 -7.50
C GLN A 115 -3.72 6.98 -6.28
N ILE A 116 -3.19 5.76 -6.22
CA ILE A 116 -3.36 4.87 -5.06
C ILE A 116 -2.11 4.90 -4.18
N GLY A 117 -2.31 4.92 -2.86
CA GLY A 117 -1.29 5.05 -1.84
C GLY A 117 -0.45 3.79 -1.67
N PHE A 118 0.52 3.59 -2.56
CA PHE A 118 1.59 2.60 -2.41
C PHE A 118 2.91 3.31 -2.16
N GLN A 119 3.09 3.80 -0.95
CA GLN A 119 4.19 4.67 -0.52
C GLN A 119 5.58 4.13 -0.82
N ARG A 120 5.77 2.80 -0.91
CA ARG A 120 7.09 2.21 -1.19
C ARG A 120 7.65 2.59 -2.55
N ARG A 121 6.81 2.93 -3.53
CA ARG A 121 7.23 3.43 -4.85
C ARG A 121 7.94 4.79 -4.77
N PHE A 122 7.77 5.52 -3.66
CA PHE A 122 8.34 6.84 -3.41
C PHE A 122 9.52 6.80 -2.43
N ASP A 123 9.81 5.65 -1.82
CA ASP A 123 10.96 5.46 -0.95
C ASP A 123 12.27 5.49 -1.75
N ALA A 124 13.25 6.25 -1.26
CA ALA A 124 14.53 6.45 -1.95
C ALA A 124 15.28 5.14 -2.18
N GLY A 125 15.24 4.21 -1.22
CA GLY A 125 15.91 2.91 -1.32
C GLY A 125 15.31 2.03 -2.41
N TYR A 126 13.98 1.96 -2.50
CA TYR A 126 13.29 1.20 -3.56
C TYR A 126 13.52 1.82 -4.94
N ARG A 127 13.54 3.15 -5.04
CA ARG A 127 13.85 3.85 -6.29
C ARG A 127 15.28 3.59 -6.76
N ALA A 128 16.25 3.63 -5.85
CA ALA A 128 17.64 3.30 -6.15
C ALA A 128 17.81 1.84 -6.59
N ALA A 129 17.12 0.90 -5.93
CA ALA A 129 17.14 -0.51 -6.34
C ALA A 129 16.55 -0.72 -7.73
N ARG A 130 15.46 -0.01 -8.07
CA ARG A 130 14.86 -0.03 -9.40
C ARG A 130 15.82 0.53 -10.46
N GLU A 131 16.48 1.64 -10.17
CA GLU A 131 17.46 2.24 -11.07
C GLU A 131 18.63 1.28 -11.33
N ALA A 132 19.21 0.66 -10.29
CA ALA A 132 20.28 -0.32 -10.42
C ALA A 132 19.86 -1.54 -11.27
N LEU A 133 18.61 -1.99 -11.14
CA LEU A 133 18.09 -3.07 -11.99
C LEU A 133 17.94 -2.63 -13.46
N HIS A 134 17.30 -1.48 -13.70
CA HIS A 134 17.01 -1.02 -15.06
C HIS A 134 18.23 -0.46 -15.81
N SER A 135 19.27 -0.03 -15.10
CA SER A 135 20.57 0.35 -15.70
C SER A 135 21.41 -0.85 -16.16
N GLY A 136 21.02 -2.07 -15.79
CA GLY A 136 21.79 -3.27 -16.06
C GLY A 136 22.93 -3.56 -15.07
N GLU A 137 23.08 -2.73 -14.03
CA GLU A 137 24.13 -2.89 -13.01
C GLU A 137 24.09 -4.26 -12.30
N LEU A 138 22.89 -4.84 -12.16
CA LEU A 138 22.70 -6.12 -11.50
C LEU A 138 22.79 -7.33 -12.44
N GLY A 139 22.97 -7.10 -13.75
CA GLY A 139 22.86 -8.15 -14.75
C GLY A 139 21.42 -8.65 -14.91
N TRP A 140 21.23 -9.93 -15.23
CA TRP A 140 19.89 -10.51 -15.30
C TRP A 140 19.41 -10.89 -13.89
N LEU A 141 18.17 -10.51 -13.59
CA LEU A 141 17.54 -10.76 -12.31
C LEU A 141 17.16 -12.23 -12.16
N HIS A 142 17.42 -12.83 -10.99
CA HIS A 142 17.06 -14.23 -10.73
C HIS A 142 16.23 -14.41 -9.45
N THR A 143 16.44 -13.57 -8.40
CA THR A 143 15.76 -13.79 -7.12
C THR A 143 15.47 -12.46 -6.42
N LEU A 144 14.27 -12.37 -5.85
CA LEU A 144 13.83 -11.30 -4.96
C LEU A 144 13.44 -11.90 -3.60
N ARG A 145 13.74 -11.21 -2.49
CA ARG A 145 13.30 -11.62 -1.15
C ARG A 145 12.74 -10.43 -0.41
N ALA A 146 11.43 -10.43 -0.20
CA ALA A 146 10.73 -9.38 0.53
C ALA A 146 10.27 -9.88 1.90
N CYS A 147 10.37 -9.01 2.89
CA CYS A 147 9.76 -9.25 4.20
C CYS A 147 9.07 -8.00 4.74
N THR A 148 7.93 -8.22 5.41
CA THR A 148 7.20 -7.19 6.14
C THR A 148 6.82 -7.74 7.52
N SER A 149 7.37 -7.14 8.57
CA SER A 149 7.18 -7.61 9.94
C SER A 149 6.73 -6.46 10.85
N ASP A 150 5.51 -6.53 11.34
CA ASP A 150 4.98 -5.58 12.30
C ASP A 150 5.58 -5.83 13.69
N ARG A 151 5.85 -4.76 14.43
CA ARG A 151 6.38 -4.89 15.80
C ARG A 151 5.37 -5.56 16.74
N THR A 152 4.10 -5.22 16.58
CA THR A 152 2.98 -5.73 17.36
C THR A 152 1.76 -5.88 16.47
N PRO A 153 0.87 -6.84 16.75
CA PRO A 153 -0.36 -7.00 15.98
C PRO A 153 -1.27 -5.77 16.12
N PRO A 154 -2.15 -5.54 15.13
CA PRO A 154 -3.22 -4.56 15.26
C PRO A 154 -4.24 -5.02 16.33
N PRO A 155 -5.12 -4.12 16.78
CA PRO A 155 -6.23 -4.49 17.67
C PRO A 155 -7.09 -5.63 17.08
N ALA A 156 -7.56 -6.54 17.93
CA ALA A 156 -8.35 -7.70 17.51
C ALA A 156 -9.57 -7.33 16.65
N GLY A 157 -10.26 -6.21 16.97
CA GLY A 157 -11.40 -5.72 16.19
C GLY A 157 -11.08 -5.26 14.77
N TYR A 158 -9.80 -5.08 14.43
CA TYR A 158 -9.37 -4.72 13.08
C TYR A 158 -9.31 -5.94 12.15
N ILE A 159 -8.94 -7.12 12.66
CA ILE A 159 -8.67 -8.32 11.85
C ILE A 159 -9.83 -8.70 10.94
N PRO A 160 -11.09 -8.79 11.40
CA PRO A 160 -12.21 -9.15 10.52
C PRO A 160 -12.45 -8.18 9.36
N THR A 161 -11.96 -6.94 9.47
CA THR A 161 -12.13 -5.89 8.46
C THR A 161 -10.88 -5.61 7.64
N SER A 162 -9.74 -6.25 7.98
CA SER A 162 -8.46 -6.02 7.32
C SER A 162 -8.38 -6.60 5.90
N GLY A 163 -9.22 -7.61 5.60
CA GLY A 163 -9.13 -8.40 4.38
C GLY A 163 -8.10 -9.53 4.44
N GLY A 164 -7.40 -9.69 5.57
CA GLY A 164 -6.38 -10.71 5.80
C GLY A 164 -4.96 -10.25 5.49
N LEU A 165 -3.98 -11.00 6.01
CA LEU A 165 -2.56 -10.63 6.01
C LEU A 165 -2.00 -10.38 4.59
N PHE A 166 -2.44 -11.16 3.59
CA PHE A 166 -2.00 -10.96 2.21
C PHE A 166 -2.50 -9.65 1.60
N ARG A 167 -3.76 -9.27 1.84
CA ARG A 167 -4.35 -8.04 1.31
C ARG A 167 -3.98 -6.79 2.12
N ASP A 168 -3.71 -6.95 3.42
CA ASP A 168 -3.39 -5.81 4.28
C ASP A 168 -1.89 -5.49 4.28
N CYS A 169 -1.02 -6.50 4.47
CA CYS A 169 0.43 -6.32 4.56
C CYS A 169 1.14 -6.66 3.26
N SER A 170 1.01 -7.91 2.78
CA SER A 170 1.83 -8.40 1.66
C SER A 170 1.48 -7.74 0.33
N ILE A 171 0.33 -7.08 0.21
CA ILE A 171 -0.04 -6.33 -1.00
C ILE A 171 1.01 -5.26 -1.34
N HIS A 172 1.64 -4.66 -0.34
CA HIS A 172 2.75 -3.72 -0.55
C HIS A 172 3.99 -4.40 -1.14
N ASP A 173 4.24 -5.65 -0.76
CA ASP A 173 5.34 -6.43 -1.31
C ASP A 173 5.01 -6.84 -2.74
N PHE A 174 3.78 -7.28 -3.02
CA PHE A 174 3.35 -7.63 -4.38
C PHE A 174 3.40 -6.45 -5.33
N ASP A 175 2.94 -5.28 -4.89
CA ASP A 175 3.01 -4.05 -5.66
C ASP A 175 4.45 -3.65 -5.98
N ILE A 176 5.32 -3.57 -4.96
CA ILE A 176 6.68 -3.07 -5.14
C ILE A 176 7.54 -4.02 -5.97
N LEU A 177 7.35 -5.34 -5.86
CA LEU A 177 8.05 -6.33 -6.67
C LEU A 177 7.71 -6.18 -8.16
N ARG A 178 6.41 -6.00 -8.48
CA ARG A 178 5.95 -5.75 -9.86
C ARG A 178 6.46 -4.42 -10.40
N TRP A 179 6.35 -3.35 -9.61
CA TRP A 179 6.81 -2.02 -9.98
C TRP A 179 8.33 -1.96 -10.22
N LEU A 180 9.10 -2.64 -9.37
CA LEU A 180 10.56 -2.68 -9.47
C LEU A 180 11.02 -3.43 -10.72
N THR A 181 10.44 -4.60 -10.98
CA THR A 181 10.84 -5.48 -12.09
C THR A 181 10.23 -5.08 -13.44
N GLY A 182 9.07 -4.42 -13.43
CA GLY A 182 8.26 -4.23 -14.64
C GLY A 182 7.71 -5.54 -15.19
N ARG A 183 7.59 -6.60 -14.37
CA ARG A 183 7.17 -7.95 -14.73
C ARG A 183 5.92 -8.36 -13.96
N GLU A 184 5.19 -9.34 -14.52
CA GLU A 184 3.97 -9.85 -13.92
C GLU A 184 4.21 -11.18 -13.18
N VAL A 185 3.58 -11.31 -12.00
CA VAL A 185 3.53 -12.58 -11.28
C VAL A 185 2.57 -13.51 -11.98
N VAL A 186 3.04 -14.69 -12.40
CA VAL A 186 2.21 -15.67 -13.13
C VAL A 186 1.69 -16.79 -12.24
N SER A 187 2.42 -17.17 -11.19
CA SER A 187 1.96 -18.20 -10.25
C SER A 187 2.48 -17.98 -8.84
N VAL A 188 1.73 -18.45 -7.86
CA VAL A 188 2.08 -18.36 -6.44
C VAL A 188 1.85 -19.70 -5.74
N TYR A 189 2.65 -19.94 -4.68
CA TYR A 189 2.37 -20.93 -3.65
C TYR A 189 2.54 -20.29 -2.30
N ALA A 190 1.50 -20.32 -1.47
CA ALA A 190 1.49 -19.60 -0.20
C ALA A 190 1.01 -20.48 0.96
N GLN A 191 1.60 -20.22 2.13
CA GLN A 191 1.26 -20.84 3.41
C GLN A 191 1.05 -19.76 4.47
N GLY A 192 0.26 -20.08 5.48
CA GLY A 192 0.04 -19.21 6.63
C GLY A 192 -0.09 -20.01 7.91
N ALA A 193 0.24 -19.38 9.02
CA ALA A 193 0.18 -20.00 10.34
C ALA A 193 -0.25 -19.00 11.43
N ASN A 194 -0.82 -19.50 12.50
CA ASN A 194 -1.14 -18.77 13.70
C ASN A 194 -0.32 -19.32 14.87
N ARG A 195 0.57 -18.50 15.42
CA ARG A 195 1.42 -18.81 16.55
C ARG A 195 1.20 -17.88 17.74
N GLY A 196 0.56 -16.75 17.49
CA GLY A 196 0.27 -15.71 18.45
C GLY A 196 -1.16 -15.77 19.01
N ALA A 197 -1.84 -14.65 19.01
CA ALA A 197 -3.17 -14.52 19.63
C ALA A 197 -4.27 -15.25 18.83
N SER A 198 -5.25 -15.81 19.52
CA SER A 198 -6.34 -16.59 18.92
C SER A 198 -7.25 -15.78 18.00
N PHE A 199 -7.35 -14.47 18.21
CA PHE A 199 -8.24 -13.61 17.41
C PHE A 199 -7.92 -13.58 15.90
N PHE A 200 -6.72 -14.01 15.48
CA PHE A 200 -6.43 -14.19 14.07
C PHE A 200 -7.21 -15.37 13.48
N ALA A 201 -7.19 -16.52 14.18
CA ALA A 201 -7.98 -17.68 13.79
C ALA A 201 -9.48 -17.38 13.84
N ASP A 202 -9.94 -16.68 14.89
CA ASP A 202 -11.33 -16.25 15.05
C ASP A 202 -11.79 -15.35 13.89
N GLY A 203 -10.88 -14.55 13.31
CA GLY A 203 -11.10 -13.69 12.15
C GLY A 203 -10.82 -14.37 10.80
N ASP A 204 -10.62 -15.70 10.76
CA ASP A 204 -10.27 -16.48 9.56
C ASP A 204 -9.00 -15.98 8.85
N ASP A 205 -8.06 -15.41 9.61
CA ASP A 205 -6.79 -14.85 9.14
C ASP A 205 -5.60 -15.59 9.74
N VAL A 206 -4.40 -15.20 9.35
CA VAL A 206 -3.13 -15.71 9.86
C VAL A 206 -2.26 -14.58 10.41
N ASP A 207 -1.44 -14.88 11.41
CA ASP A 207 -0.49 -13.90 11.97
C ASP A 207 0.86 -13.90 11.25
N THR A 208 1.14 -14.95 10.49
CA THR A 208 2.41 -15.14 9.77
C THR A 208 2.14 -15.85 8.45
N CYS A 209 2.77 -15.39 7.37
CA CYS A 209 2.67 -16.03 6.06
C CYS A 209 4.02 -16.07 5.33
N ALA A 210 4.11 -16.99 4.37
CA ALA A 210 5.18 -17.08 3.40
C ALA A 210 4.60 -17.45 2.04
N ALA A 211 5.09 -16.80 0.98
CA ALA A 211 4.71 -17.07 -0.38
C ALA A 211 5.94 -17.20 -1.28
N LEU A 212 5.90 -18.14 -2.22
CA LEU A 212 6.80 -18.25 -3.35
C LEU A 212 6.05 -17.75 -4.60
N LEU A 213 6.66 -16.84 -5.35
CA LEU A 213 6.12 -16.27 -6.57
C LEU A 213 7.04 -16.59 -7.75
N ARG A 214 6.47 -16.81 -8.92
CA ARG A 214 7.18 -16.89 -10.19
C ARG A 214 6.67 -15.79 -11.11
N PHE A 215 7.59 -15.06 -11.72
CA PHE A 215 7.31 -14.02 -12.70
C PHE A 215 7.28 -14.60 -14.14
N ASP A 216 6.84 -13.79 -15.08
CA ASP A 216 6.68 -14.14 -16.50
C ASP A 216 8.01 -14.35 -17.23
N ASP A 217 9.13 -13.92 -16.65
CA ASP A 217 10.50 -14.15 -17.11
C ASP A 217 11.25 -15.24 -16.31
N ASP A 218 10.52 -16.05 -15.54
CA ASP A 218 11.02 -17.09 -14.62
C ASP A 218 11.81 -16.59 -13.40
N THR A 219 11.89 -15.27 -13.17
CA THR A 219 12.38 -14.72 -11.90
C THR A 219 11.56 -15.26 -10.74
N LEU A 220 12.23 -15.65 -9.65
CA LEU A 220 11.59 -16.15 -8.44
C LEU A 220 11.58 -15.08 -7.34
N ALA A 221 10.50 -15.02 -6.58
CA ALA A 221 10.47 -14.20 -5.37
C ALA A 221 9.92 -14.97 -4.17
N THR A 222 10.43 -14.64 -2.99
CA THR A 222 9.83 -15.02 -1.71
C THR A 222 9.30 -13.79 -1.01
N VAL A 223 8.10 -13.90 -0.46
CA VAL A 223 7.46 -12.85 0.35
C VAL A 223 7.09 -13.46 1.69
N THR A 224 7.53 -12.83 2.77
CA THR A 224 7.16 -13.22 4.14
C THR A 224 6.54 -12.04 4.87
N ALA A 225 5.48 -12.28 5.64
CA ALA A 225 4.93 -11.28 6.52
C ALA A 225 4.58 -11.87 7.88
N THR A 226 4.72 -11.05 8.92
CA THR A 226 4.29 -11.42 10.28
C THR A 226 3.76 -10.21 11.04
N ARG A 227 2.80 -10.45 11.91
CA ARG A 227 2.28 -9.45 12.86
C ARG A 227 3.10 -9.36 14.15
N TYR A 228 4.19 -10.13 14.26
CA TYR A 228 5.00 -10.23 15.48
C TYR A 228 6.50 -10.13 15.17
N ASN A 229 7.10 -8.97 15.42
CA ASN A 229 8.54 -8.80 15.45
C ASN A 229 8.93 -7.90 16.63
N GLY A 230 9.11 -8.46 17.81
CA GLY A 230 9.43 -7.72 19.03
C GLY A 230 10.71 -6.86 18.95
N ALA A 231 11.55 -7.08 17.93
CA ALA A 231 12.75 -6.28 17.69
C ALA A 231 12.44 -4.89 17.10
N GLY A 232 11.33 -4.74 16.36
CA GLY A 232 10.92 -3.50 15.69
C GLY A 232 10.11 -3.76 14.45
N HIS A 233 9.64 -2.71 13.78
CA HIS A 233 9.03 -2.80 12.46
C HIS A 233 10.13 -3.04 11.42
N ASP A 234 10.02 -4.12 10.63
CA ASP A 234 11.05 -4.56 9.69
C ASP A 234 10.46 -4.73 8.29
N VAL A 235 10.88 -3.90 7.35
CA VAL A 235 10.49 -4.00 5.95
C VAL A 235 11.73 -3.93 5.07
N ARG A 236 12.03 -5.05 4.40
CA ARG A 236 13.23 -5.19 3.58
C ARG A 236 12.94 -5.86 2.25
N LEU A 237 13.78 -5.56 1.27
CA LEU A 237 13.81 -6.22 -0.02
C LEU A 237 15.26 -6.49 -0.44
N GLU A 238 15.57 -7.74 -0.77
CA GLU A 238 16.79 -8.11 -1.48
C GLU A 238 16.48 -8.29 -2.97
N VAL A 239 17.32 -7.67 -3.82
CA VAL A 239 17.24 -7.76 -5.28
C VAL A 239 18.53 -8.40 -5.76
N CYS A 240 18.48 -9.62 -6.29
CA CYS A 240 19.66 -10.42 -6.63
C CYS A 240 19.70 -10.70 -8.13
N GLY A 241 20.73 -10.20 -8.78
CA GLY A 241 21.03 -10.44 -10.20
C GLY A 241 22.38 -11.14 -10.38
N SER A 242 22.70 -11.47 -11.63
CA SER A 242 23.90 -12.22 -12.00
C SER A 242 25.21 -11.48 -11.74
N GLU A 243 25.19 -10.15 -11.74
CA GLU A 243 26.37 -9.29 -11.59
C GLU A 243 26.41 -8.58 -10.23
N GLY A 244 25.34 -8.63 -9.44
CA GLY A 244 25.29 -7.98 -8.14
C GLY A 244 23.96 -8.09 -7.42
N ALA A 245 23.91 -7.52 -6.23
CA ALA A 245 22.71 -7.46 -5.42
C ALA A 245 22.54 -6.10 -4.74
N ARG A 246 21.29 -5.76 -4.39
CA ARG A 246 20.95 -4.60 -3.58
C ARG A 246 19.97 -5.01 -2.47
N VAL A 247 20.10 -4.34 -1.34
CA VAL A 247 19.17 -4.51 -0.20
C VAL A 247 18.55 -3.17 0.15
N VAL A 248 17.24 -3.14 0.25
CA VAL A 248 16.47 -1.99 0.76
C VAL A 248 16.03 -2.29 2.19
N GLY A 249 16.04 -1.28 3.06
CA GLY A 249 15.61 -1.38 4.45
C GLY A 249 16.66 -1.95 5.40
N LEU A 250 17.90 -2.04 4.97
CA LEU A 250 19.05 -2.43 5.80
C LEU A 250 19.85 -1.18 6.17
N ASP A 251 19.29 -0.36 7.03
CA ASP A 251 19.87 0.87 7.55
C ASP A 251 20.25 0.74 9.03
N ASP A 252 20.70 1.82 9.67
CA ASP A 252 21.10 1.88 11.08
C ASP A 252 19.91 1.71 12.06
N ARG A 253 18.69 1.74 11.57
CA ARG A 253 17.45 1.49 12.32
C ARG A 253 16.84 0.10 12.08
N ALA A 254 17.45 -0.72 11.21
CA ALA A 254 16.98 -2.07 10.95
C ALA A 254 16.99 -2.93 12.24
N PRO A 255 15.87 -3.60 12.59
CA PRO A 255 15.77 -4.34 13.85
C PRO A 255 16.42 -5.74 13.78
N LEU A 256 17.56 -5.86 13.10
CA LEU A 256 18.23 -7.12 12.83
C LEU A 256 19.70 -7.05 13.32
N PRO A 257 20.03 -7.62 14.50
CA PRO A 257 21.43 -7.78 14.87
C PRO A 257 22.05 -8.96 14.12
N SER A 258 23.35 -8.85 13.79
CA SER A 258 24.10 -10.00 13.31
C SER A 258 24.37 -11.00 14.45
N ALA A 259 24.29 -12.28 14.15
CA ALA A 259 24.75 -13.35 15.04
C ALA A 259 26.26 -13.60 14.95
N GLU A 260 26.96 -12.98 13.98
CA GLU A 260 28.39 -13.19 13.77
C GLU A 260 29.22 -12.50 14.87
N ALA A 261 30.00 -13.29 15.61
CA ALA A 261 30.70 -12.86 16.81
C ALA A 261 31.75 -11.71 16.60
N ARG A 262 32.18 -11.48 15.36
CA ARG A 262 33.22 -10.49 15.01
C ARG A 262 32.70 -9.26 14.29
N LEU A 263 31.37 -9.18 14.04
CA LEU A 263 30.77 -8.02 13.39
C LEU A 263 30.29 -6.99 14.40
N SER A 264 30.57 -5.73 14.11
CA SER A 264 30.05 -4.59 14.86
C SER A 264 28.58 -4.28 14.57
N TRP A 265 27.90 -5.10 13.75
CA TRP A 265 26.48 -4.94 13.45
C TRP A 265 25.63 -5.22 14.69
N ARG A 266 25.41 -4.19 15.46
CA ARG A 266 24.62 -4.25 16.69
C ARG A 266 23.15 -3.98 16.39
N ARG A 267 22.29 -4.47 17.26
CA ARG A 267 20.88 -4.08 17.26
C ARG A 267 20.78 -2.56 17.27
N ALA A 268 19.91 -2.00 16.41
CA ALA A 268 19.61 -0.57 16.37
C ALA A 268 19.21 -0.06 17.77
N ALA A 269 19.75 1.07 18.19
CA ALA A 269 19.42 1.70 19.46
C ALA A 269 17.94 2.18 19.47
N ALA A 270 17.45 2.62 18.33
CA ALA A 270 16.08 3.09 18.12
C ALA A 270 15.51 2.49 16.82
N PRO A 271 15.14 1.19 16.82
CA PRO A 271 14.55 0.58 15.64
C PRO A 271 13.20 1.24 15.31
N TYR A 272 12.78 1.15 14.04
CA TYR A 272 11.48 1.65 13.65
C TYR A 272 10.36 1.01 14.48
N ALA A 273 9.47 1.83 15.01
CA ALA A 273 8.32 1.34 15.76
C ALA A 273 7.15 1.00 14.83
N THR A 274 7.00 1.75 13.74
CA THR A 274 5.87 1.64 12.81
C THR A 274 6.28 1.89 11.36
N PHE A 275 5.40 1.49 10.42
CA PHE A 275 5.56 1.80 9.01
C PHE A 275 5.54 3.33 8.73
N MET A 276 4.81 4.12 9.53
CA MET A 276 4.78 5.58 9.38
C MET A 276 6.14 6.21 9.67
N GLU A 277 6.89 5.67 10.63
CA GLU A 277 8.27 6.13 10.87
C GLU A 277 9.20 5.67 9.74
N ARG A 278 9.10 4.38 9.34
CA ARG A 278 9.99 3.83 8.30
C ARG A 278 9.80 4.52 6.95
N PHE A 279 8.58 4.89 6.61
CA PHE A 279 8.23 5.43 5.31
C PHE A 279 7.81 6.91 5.36
N HIS A 280 8.18 7.65 6.42
CA HIS A 280 7.79 9.05 6.57
C HIS A 280 8.08 9.88 5.31
N ASP A 281 9.32 9.85 4.82
CA ASP A 281 9.76 10.63 3.67
C ASP A 281 9.09 10.16 2.37
N ALA A 282 8.81 8.86 2.27
CA ALA A 282 8.08 8.30 1.15
C ALA A 282 6.63 8.82 1.10
N TYR A 283 5.94 8.92 2.23
CA TYR A 283 4.62 9.52 2.32
C TYR A 283 4.62 11.01 1.97
N VAL A 284 5.66 11.76 2.38
CA VAL A 284 5.81 13.16 1.97
C VAL A 284 5.94 13.26 0.46
N THR A 285 6.88 12.51 -0.13
CA THR A 285 7.11 12.49 -1.58
C THR A 285 5.87 12.04 -2.36
N GLU A 286 5.14 11.05 -1.84
CA GLU A 286 3.90 10.54 -2.44
C GLU A 286 2.82 11.62 -2.57
N LEU A 287 2.63 12.43 -1.53
CA LEU A 287 1.66 13.53 -1.53
C LEU A 287 2.15 14.73 -2.35
N GLU A 288 3.46 15.02 -2.36
CA GLU A 288 4.04 16.02 -3.28
C GLU A 288 3.77 15.62 -4.74
N VAL A 289 4.02 14.37 -5.11
CA VAL A 289 3.73 13.87 -6.46
C VAL A 289 2.23 13.90 -6.74
N PHE A 290 1.38 13.60 -5.77
CA PHE A 290 -0.07 13.74 -5.96
C PHE A 290 -0.46 15.18 -6.31
N THR A 291 0.15 16.21 -5.73
CA THR A 291 -0.14 17.60 -6.14
C THR A 291 0.25 17.89 -7.60
N GLU A 292 1.32 17.26 -8.08
CA GLU A 292 1.71 17.36 -9.50
C GLU A 292 0.72 16.61 -10.42
N VAL A 293 0.23 15.44 -9.98
CA VAL A 293 -0.82 14.67 -10.67
C VAL A 293 -2.12 15.47 -10.72
N ALA A 294 -2.54 16.05 -9.60
CA ALA A 294 -3.75 16.85 -9.50
C ALA A 294 -3.69 18.13 -10.37
N ALA A 295 -2.49 18.68 -10.53
CA ALA A 295 -2.26 19.81 -11.42
C ALA A 295 -2.14 19.41 -12.91
N GLY A 296 -2.22 18.14 -13.25
CA GLY A 296 -2.06 17.62 -14.62
C GLY A 296 -0.64 17.71 -15.16
N ARG A 297 0.38 17.90 -14.31
CA ARG A 297 1.78 18.03 -14.74
C ARG A 297 2.48 16.70 -14.96
N VAL A 298 2.07 15.67 -14.24
CA VAL A 298 2.59 14.30 -14.39
C VAL A 298 1.44 13.28 -14.34
N PRO A 299 1.58 12.12 -15.01
CA PRO A 299 0.62 11.04 -14.87
C PRO A 299 0.68 10.42 -13.45
N SER A 300 -0.40 9.74 -13.05
CA SER A 300 -0.41 8.99 -11.80
C SER A 300 0.66 7.89 -11.82
N PRO A 301 1.56 7.84 -10.84
CA PRO A 301 2.61 6.80 -10.76
C PRO A 301 2.09 5.47 -10.18
N CYS A 302 0.85 5.44 -9.71
CA CYS A 302 0.16 4.24 -9.25
C CYS A 302 -1.34 4.36 -9.52
N SER A 303 -1.78 3.82 -10.64
CA SER A 303 -3.19 3.80 -11.05
C SER A 303 -4.01 2.75 -10.30
N PRO A 304 -5.36 2.85 -10.28
CA PRO A 304 -6.20 1.79 -9.76
C PRO A 304 -6.02 0.44 -10.47
N ALA A 305 -5.63 0.44 -11.75
CA ALA A 305 -5.37 -0.79 -12.50
C ALA A 305 -4.11 -1.51 -11.98
N GLU A 306 -3.04 -0.78 -11.69
CA GLU A 306 -1.83 -1.37 -11.10
C GLU A 306 -2.08 -1.89 -9.67
N ALA A 307 -2.92 -1.18 -8.90
CA ALA A 307 -3.35 -1.64 -7.59
C ALA A 307 -4.20 -2.92 -7.67
N LEU A 308 -5.05 -3.04 -8.69
CA LEU A 308 -5.82 -4.26 -8.98
C LEU A 308 -4.90 -5.44 -9.30
N ASP A 309 -3.83 -5.21 -10.05
CA ASP A 309 -2.87 -6.27 -10.36
C ASP A 309 -2.15 -6.80 -9.11
N ALA A 310 -1.80 -5.93 -8.16
CA ALA A 310 -1.27 -6.35 -6.87
C ALA A 310 -2.32 -7.11 -6.04
N LEU A 311 -3.59 -6.70 -6.11
CA LEU A 311 -4.70 -7.40 -5.46
C LEU A 311 -4.90 -8.80 -6.02
N TYR A 312 -4.79 -9.01 -7.33
CA TYR A 312 -4.87 -10.36 -7.92
C TYR A 312 -3.80 -11.32 -7.37
N VAL A 313 -2.59 -10.83 -7.12
CA VAL A 313 -1.54 -11.64 -6.49
C VAL A 313 -1.90 -11.97 -5.04
N ALA A 314 -2.45 -11.00 -4.29
CA ALA A 314 -2.90 -11.23 -2.91
C ALA A 314 -4.03 -12.28 -2.85
N GLU A 315 -5.02 -12.19 -3.75
CA GLU A 315 -6.10 -13.18 -3.87
C GLU A 315 -5.58 -14.58 -4.24
N ALA A 316 -4.63 -14.65 -5.16
CA ALA A 316 -4.00 -15.93 -5.53
C ALA A 316 -3.25 -16.55 -4.34
N CYS A 317 -2.54 -15.74 -3.55
CA CYS A 317 -1.88 -16.19 -2.32
C CYS A 317 -2.89 -16.69 -1.29
N GLU A 318 -3.98 -15.96 -1.06
CA GLU A 318 -5.03 -16.38 -0.13
C GLU A 318 -5.70 -17.69 -0.58
N ARG A 319 -6.01 -17.81 -1.88
CA ARG A 319 -6.54 -19.07 -2.45
C ARG A 319 -5.55 -20.21 -2.29
N SER A 320 -4.26 -19.97 -2.55
CA SER A 320 -3.20 -20.97 -2.38
C SER A 320 -3.09 -21.44 -0.92
N ARG A 321 -3.11 -20.50 0.04
CA ARG A 321 -3.11 -20.80 1.48
C ARG A 321 -4.26 -21.72 1.87
N ARG A 322 -5.47 -21.41 1.38
CA ARG A 322 -6.68 -22.18 1.71
C ARG A 322 -6.71 -23.57 1.08
N THR A 323 -6.21 -23.70 -0.15
CA THR A 323 -6.23 -24.97 -0.87
C THR A 323 -5.00 -25.84 -0.64
N GLY A 324 -3.88 -25.25 -0.20
CA GLY A 324 -2.58 -25.93 -0.12
C GLY A 324 -1.96 -26.22 -1.49
N LEU A 325 -2.46 -25.62 -2.57
CA LEU A 325 -2.01 -25.83 -3.94
C LEU A 325 -1.41 -24.56 -4.56
N PRO A 326 -0.49 -24.67 -5.53
CA PRO A 326 -0.11 -23.55 -6.36
C PRO A 326 -1.32 -22.97 -7.12
N VAL A 327 -1.34 -21.66 -7.32
CA VAL A 327 -2.42 -20.95 -8.02
C VAL A 327 -1.81 -20.09 -9.13
N ALA A 328 -2.34 -20.19 -10.35
CA ALA A 328 -2.03 -19.26 -11.43
C ALA A 328 -2.80 -17.94 -11.21
N VAL A 329 -2.12 -16.80 -11.27
CA VAL A 329 -2.77 -15.48 -11.06
C VAL A 329 -3.87 -15.22 -12.10
N ALA A 330 -3.70 -15.76 -13.33
CA ALA A 330 -4.71 -15.69 -14.39
C ALA A 330 -6.06 -16.34 -13.99
N GLU A 331 -6.06 -17.37 -13.15
CA GLU A 331 -7.30 -18.01 -12.68
C GLU A 331 -8.14 -17.08 -11.79
N VAL A 332 -7.47 -16.19 -11.04
CA VAL A 332 -8.15 -15.18 -10.21
C VAL A 332 -8.73 -14.07 -11.10
N ARG A 333 -7.96 -13.62 -12.10
CA ARG A 333 -8.41 -12.61 -13.07
C ARG A 333 -9.67 -13.06 -13.83
N THR A 334 -9.71 -14.29 -14.32
CA THR A 334 -10.86 -14.83 -15.08
C THR A 334 -12.07 -15.13 -14.22
N GLY A 335 -11.87 -15.63 -12.99
CA GLY A 335 -12.96 -15.91 -12.04
C GLY A 335 -13.70 -14.63 -11.61
N ALA A 336 -13.00 -13.51 -11.55
CA ALA A 336 -13.60 -12.21 -11.25
C ALA A 336 -14.44 -11.64 -12.43
N GLY A 337 -14.05 -11.91 -13.68
CA GLY A 337 -14.81 -11.50 -14.87
C GLY A 337 -16.10 -12.27 -15.10
N GLY A 338 -16.18 -13.52 -14.60
CA GLY A 338 -17.38 -14.36 -14.73
C GLY A 338 -18.52 -13.97 -13.80
N ALA A 339 -18.21 -13.37 -12.65
CA ALA A 339 -19.23 -12.92 -11.69
C ALA A 339 -19.90 -11.59 -12.10
N ALA A 340 -19.26 -10.79 -12.95
CA ALA A 340 -19.81 -9.49 -13.40
C ALA A 340 -20.75 -9.59 -14.61
N GLN A 341 -20.85 -10.75 -15.27
CA GLN A 341 -21.73 -10.95 -16.45
C GLN A 341 -23.02 -11.73 -16.14
N GLY A 342 -23.28 -12.06 -14.88
CA GLY A 342 -24.42 -12.88 -14.45
C GLY A 342 -25.37 -12.21 -13.46
N GLY A 343 -25.40 -10.88 -13.38
CA GLY A 343 -26.29 -10.13 -12.49
C GLY A 343 -27.23 -9.21 -13.24
#